data_fd396b81873442ed01c0ce506343b45a
#
_entry.id   fd396b81873442ed01c0ce506343b45a
#
_cell.length_a   1.000
_cell.length_b   1.000
_cell.length_c   1.000
_cell.angle_alpha   90.00
_cell.angle_beta   90.00
_cell.angle_gamma   90.00
#
_symmetry.space_group_name_H-M   'P 1'
#
loop_
_entity.id
_entity.type
_entity.pdbx_description
1 polymer ?
#
loop_
_entity_poly.entity_id
_entity_poly.type
_entity_poly.pdbx_seq_one_letter_code
_entity_poly.pdbx_strand_id
1 'polypeptide(L)'
;MAMRNPGKPSRDDPAAEESRQVLIEVRDPNTAQTHRLELELGTGRVYQAVVHSARVREDVIEQAAQAVFAAIVPADGGLIANLKVWENLALPAAYHGSPRYADLERRAADILAEFNVAGAKFEALCSMLPDHLDRFERRLCAFVRALLTEPRLLVYDSLFDGLNREQTARALAFDAAYRRRVPQGTSLYLSADMQSLPDVGAGQTLHL
;
A
#
# COMPACT_ATOMS: atom_id res chain seq x y z
N MET A 1 48.79 2.84 -15.59
CA MET A 1 47.55 3.22 -16.23
C MET A 1 46.42 2.51 -15.50
N ALA A 2 45.87 3.17 -14.47
CA ALA A 2 44.90 2.58 -13.56
C ALA A 2 43.49 2.90 -14.06
N MET A 3 42.70 1.87 -14.42
CA MET A 3 41.27 2.01 -14.81
C MET A 3 40.45 2.40 -13.61
N ARG A 4 39.83 3.56 -13.66
CA ARG A 4 38.80 4.02 -12.71
C ARG A 4 37.54 3.21 -12.93
N ASN A 5 37.11 2.52 -11.89
CA ASN A 5 35.82 1.85 -11.78
C ASN A 5 34.73 2.92 -11.64
N PRO A 6 33.67 2.95 -12.46
CA PRO A 6 32.57 3.89 -12.23
C PRO A 6 31.80 3.47 -10.99
N GLY A 7 31.83 4.36 -9.97
CA GLY A 7 31.20 4.13 -8.67
C GLY A 7 29.70 3.86 -8.79
N LYS A 8 29.22 2.89 -8.00
CA LYS A 8 27.81 2.71 -7.70
C LYS A 8 27.24 4.04 -7.19
N PRO A 9 26.05 4.47 -7.64
CA PRO A 9 25.41 5.64 -7.08
C PRO A 9 25.16 5.42 -5.58
N SER A 10 25.60 6.38 -4.78
CA SER A 10 25.36 6.43 -3.34
C SER A 10 23.87 6.57 -3.07
N ARG A 11 23.33 5.83 -2.10
CA ARG A 11 21.93 5.87 -1.67
C ARG A 11 21.53 7.19 -0.96
N ASP A 12 22.43 8.11 -0.78
CA ASP A 12 22.30 9.30 0.06
C ASP A 12 22.40 10.62 -0.72
N ASP A 13 22.00 10.65 -2.01
CA ASP A 13 21.92 11.92 -2.75
C ASP A 13 20.49 12.48 -2.68
N PRO A 14 20.21 13.47 -1.79
CA PRO A 14 18.88 14.07 -1.65
C PRO A 14 18.45 14.90 -2.86
N ALA A 15 19.35 15.11 -3.84
CA ALA A 15 19.06 15.90 -5.05
C ALA A 15 18.55 15.05 -6.24
N ALA A 16 18.45 13.73 -6.10
CA ALA A 16 17.93 12.82 -7.13
C ALA A 16 16.48 12.36 -6.86
N GLU A 17 15.66 13.16 -6.18
CA GLU A 17 14.20 12.99 -6.11
C GLU A 17 13.50 13.52 -7.37
N GLU A 18 14.00 13.14 -8.55
CA GLU A 18 13.25 13.32 -9.79
C GLU A 18 11.96 12.52 -9.72
N SER A 19 10.83 13.17 -10.06
CA SER A 19 9.54 12.49 -10.23
C SER A 19 9.74 11.35 -11.20
N ARG A 20 9.67 10.11 -10.70
CA ARG A 20 9.88 8.91 -11.52
C ARG A 20 8.55 8.51 -12.11
N GLN A 21 8.46 8.50 -13.44
CA GLN A 21 7.34 7.89 -14.12
C GLN A 21 7.45 6.37 -14.07
N VAL A 22 6.35 5.72 -13.68
CA VAL A 22 6.17 4.27 -13.75
C VAL A 22 5.09 4.01 -14.78
N LEU A 23 5.44 3.25 -15.80
CA LEU A 23 4.52 2.76 -16.80
C LEU A 23 4.18 1.30 -16.47
N ILE A 24 2.90 1.03 -16.29
CA ILE A 24 2.34 -0.31 -16.12
C ILE A 24 1.58 -0.64 -17.40
N GLU A 25 1.97 -1.69 -18.09
CA GLU A 25 1.30 -2.16 -19.30
C GLU A 25 0.75 -3.57 -19.06
N VAL A 26 -0.56 -3.70 -19.14
CA VAL A 26 -1.25 -4.96 -18.91
C VAL A 26 -2.09 -5.32 -20.11
N ARG A 27 -1.97 -6.56 -20.58
CA ARG A 27 -2.79 -7.10 -21.66
C ARG A 27 -3.96 -7.88 -21.08
N ASP A 28 -5.18 -7.46 -21.41
CA ASP A 28 -6.38 -8.23 -21.06
C ASP A 28 -6.44 -9.51 -21.91
N PRO A 29 -6.42 -10.69 -21.26
CA PRO A 29 -6.43 -11.96 -21.98
C PRO A 29 -7.77 -12.24 -22.71
N ASN A 30 -8.87 -11.59 -22.28
CA ASN A 30 -10.19 -11.81 -22.85
C ASN A 30 -10.46 -10.94 -24.09
N THR A 31 -9.96 -9.70 -24.07
CA THR A 31 -10.19 -8.72 -25.15
C THR A 31 -8.98 -8.53 -26.04
N ALA A 32 -7.81 -9.05 -25.63
CA ALA A 32 -6.51 -8.80 -26.23
C ALA A 32 -6.08 -7.32 -26.27
N GLN A 33 -6.81 -6.44 -25.59
CA GLN A 33 -6.45 -5.03 -25.46
C GLN A 33 -5.27 -4.87 -24.52
N THR A 34 -4.41 -3.90 -24.82
CA THR A 34 -3.33 -3.49 -23.91
C THR A 34 -3.75 -2.20 -23.21
N HIS A 35 -3.77 -2.25 -21.89
CA HIS A 35 -4.05 -1.11 -21.04
C HIS A 35 -2.74 -0.51 -20.52
N ARG A 36 -2.69 0.82 -20.44
CA ARG A 36 -1.52 1.56 -19.95
C ARG A 36 -1.92 2.43 -18.80
N LEU A 37 -1.16 2.33 -17.72
CA LEU A 37 -1.29 3.15 -16.54
C LEU A 37 0.03 3.87 -16.29
N GLU A 38 0.02 5.20 -16.40
CA GLU A 38 1.18 6.04 -16.13
C GLU A 38 1.03 6.68 -14.75
N LEU A 39 1.98 6.40 -13.86
CA LEU A 39 2.02 6.94 -12.51
C LEU A 39 3.24 7.85 -12.35
N GLU A 40 3.02 9.07 -11.89
CA GLU A 40 4.09 9.96 -11.46
C GLU A 40 4.32 9.77 -9.95
N LEU A 41 5.45 9.21 -9.60
CA LEU A 41 5.85 9.01 -8.21
C LEU A 41 6.54 10.26 -7.65
N GLY A 42 6.47 10.41 -6.32
CA GLY A 42 7.15 11.52 -5.66
C GLY A 42 6.38 12.85 -5.74
N THR A 43 5.11 12.81 -6.16
CA THR A 43 4.31 14.03 -6.37
C THR A 43 3.15 14.17 -5.38
N GLY A 44 2.97 13.19 -4.51
CA GLY A 44 1.82 13.15 -3.60
C GLY A 44 0.48 12.93 -4.31
N ARG A 45 0.47 12.42 -5.54
CA ARG A 45 -0.78 12.23 -6.31
C ARG A 45 -1.57 11.01 -5.86
N VAL A 46 -2.88 11.09 -6.08
CA VAL A 46 -3.83 9.99 -5.95
C VAL A 46 -4.32 9.60 -7.34
N TYR A 47 -4.21 8.33 -7.65
CA TYR A 47 -4.74 7.71 -8.85
C TYR A 47 -5.84 6.73 -8.48
N GLN A 48 -6.79 6.58 -9.38
CA GLN A 48 -7.88 5.65 -9.27
C GLN A 48 -8.02 4.90 -10.59
N ALA A 49 -8.14 3.58 -10.53
CA ALA A 49 -8.36 2.77 -11.71
C ALA A 49 -9.50 1.77 -11.48
N VAL A 50 -10.41 1.72 -12.45
CA VAL A 50 -11.48 0.73 -12.50
C VAL A 50 -11.02 -0.41 -13.39
N VAL A 51 -10.89 -1.60 -12.81
CA VAL A 51 -10.35 -2.79 -13.46
C VAL A 51 -11.35 -3.92 -13.30
N HIS A 52 -12.15 -4.17 -14.34
CA HIS A 52 -13.22 -5.17 -14.30
C HIS A 52 -12.69 -6.61 -14.25
N SER A 53 -11.56 -6.88 -14.89
CA SER A 53 -10.94 -8.19 -14.91
C SER A 53 -10.06 -8.40 -13.68
N ALA A 54 -10.35 -9.45 -12.88
CA ALA A 54 -9.51 -9.84 -11.75
C ALA A 54 -8.06 -10.12 -12.18
N ARG A 55 -7.89 -10.77 -13.34
CA ARG A 55 -6.56 -11.08 -13.89
C ARG A 55 -5.76 -9.82 -14.23
N VAL A 56 -6.40 -8.86 -14.93
CA VAL A 56 -5.77 -7.58 -15.26
C VAL A 56 -5.36 -6.84 -13.97
N ARG A 57 -6.21 -6.89 -12.94
CA ARG A 57 -5.93 -6.27 -11.65
C ARG A 57 -4.72 -6.91 -10.94
N GLU A 58 -4.63 -8.24 -10.94
CA GLU A 58 -3.45 -8.96 -10.42
C GLU A 58 -2.18 -8.55 -11.16
N ASP A 59 -2.22 -8.49 -12.49
CA ASP A 59 -1.08 -8.10 -13.32
C ASP A 59 -0.66 -6.65 -13.06
N VAL A 60 -1.62 -5.72 -12.85
CA VAL A 60 -1.33 -4.33 -12.45
C VAL A 60 -0.61 -4.29 -11.09
N ILE A 61 -1.09 -5.05 -10.10
CA ILE A 61 -0.49 -5.11 -8.77
C ILE A 61 0.94 -5.68 -8.86
N GLU A 62 1.13 -6.77 -9.59
CA GLU A 62 2.43 -7.41 -9.76
C GLU A 62 3.44 -6.48 -10.42
N GLN A 63 3.05 -5.81 -11.52
CA GLN A 63 3.93 -4.85 -12.19
C GLN A 63 4.23 -3.62 -11.32
N ALA A 64 3.26 -3.12 -10.57
CA ALA A 64 3.49 -2.03 -9.62
C ALA A 64 4.52 -2.43 -8.55
N ALA A 65 4.42 -3.64 -8.01
CA ALA A 65 5.36 -4.17 -7.02
C ALA A 65 6.78 -4.37 -7.57
N GLN A 66 6.90 -4.73 -8.85
CA GLN A 66 8.20 -4.92 -9.52
C GLN A 66 8.86 -3.60 -9.94
N ALA A 67 8.06 -2.61 -10.35
CA ALA A 67 8.58 -1.37 -10.91
C ALA A 67 9.15 -0.41 -9.86
N VAL A 68 8.66 -0.46 -8.63
CA VAL A 68 8.98 0.48 -7.56
C VAL A 68 8.81 -0.17 -6.20
N PHE A 69 9.38 0.45 -5.17
CA PHE A 69 9.10 0.05 -3.79
C PHE A 69 7.64 0.36 -3.44
N ALA A 70 6.77 -0.56 -3.80
CA ALA A 70 5.34 -0.49 -3.56
C ALA A 70 4.92 -1.40 -2.40
N ALA A 71 3.88 -0.98 -1.68
CA ALA A 71 3.18 -1.84 -0.74
C ALA A 71 1.71 -1.93 -1.12
N ILE A 72 1.09 -3.06 -0.82
CA ILE A 72 -0.28 -3.37 -1.20
C ILE A 72 -1.13 -3.56 0.05
N VAL A 73 -2.33 -2.97 0.03
CA VAL A 73 -3.41 -3.22 0.99
C VAL A 73 -4.51 -3.99 0.25
N PRO A 74 -4.51 -5.33 0.31
CA PRO A 74 -5.47 -6.14 -0.41
C PRO A 74 -6.85 -6.16 0.27
N ALA A 75 -7.88 -6.50 -0.50
CA ALA A 75 -9.28 -6.54 -0.04
C ALA A 75 -9.53 -7.44 1.18
N ASP A 76 -8.82 -8.55 1.27
CA ASP A 76 -8.91 -9.50 2.38
C ASP A 76 -7.94 -9.21 3.54
N GLY A 77 -7.07 -8.19 3.38
CA GLY A 77 -5.99 -7.84 4.31
C GLY A 77 -4.68 -8.57 4.05
N GLY A 78 -4.67 -9.68 3.32
CA GLY A 78 -3.45 -10.44 2.98
C GLY A 78 -2.59 -10.79 4.18
N LEU A 79 -3.21 -11.11 5.31
CA LEU A 79 -2.52 -11.52 6.53
C LEU A 79 -2.33 -13.05 6.53
N ILE A 80 -1.19 -13.50 7.01
CA ILE A 80 -0.87 -14.92 7.15
C ILE A 80 -1.67 -15.48 8.33
N ALA A 81 -2.59 -16.41 8.06
CA ALA A 81 -3.61 -16.85 9.00
C ALA A 81 -3.08 -17.50 10.28
N ASN A 82 -1.93 -18.20 10.21
CA ASN A 82 -1.32 -18.87 11.36
C ASN A 82 -0.31 -18.01 12.13
N LEU A 83 -0.14 -16.75 11.75
CA LEU A 83 0.66 -15.77 12.47
C LEU A 83 -0.25 -14.78 13.20
N LYS A 84 0.12 -14.40 14.41
CA LYS A 84 -0.56 -13.32 15.13
C LYS A 84 -0.47 -12.01 14.35
N VAL A 85 -1.37 -11.08 14.65
CA VAL A 85 -1.35 -9.74 14.02
C VAL A 85 0.02 -9.10 14.17
N TRP A 86 0.62 -9.11 15.35
CA TRP A 86 1.95 -8.55 15.55
C TRP A 86 3.02 -9.15 14.63
N GLU A 87 3.02 -10.48 14.51
CA GLU A 87 3.96 -11.19 13.64
C GLU A 87 3.76 -10.80 12.16
N ASN A 88 2.50 -10.63 11.73
CA ASN A 88 2.17 -10.14 10.40
C ASN A 88 2.67 -8.71 10.16
N LEU A 89 2.55 -7.81 11.16
CA LEU A 89 3.03 -6.43 11.07
C LEU A 89 4.56 -6.37 10.99
N ALA A 90 5.24 -7.22 11.75
CA ALA A 90 6.69 -7.24 11.84
C ALA A 90 7.39 -7.93 10.64
N LEU A 91 6.65 -8.76 9.90
CA LEU A 91 7.20 -9.65 8.86
C LEU A 91 8.07 -8.92 7.81
N PRO A 92 7.64 -7.80 7.19
CA PRO A 92 8.46 -7.12 6.20
C PRO A 92 9.79 -6.60 6.77
N ALA A 93 9.75 -6.06 7.99
CA ALA A 93 10.96 -5.55 8.64
C ALA A 93 11.92 -6.66 9.03
N ALA A 94 11.39 -7.81 9.48
CA ALA A 94 12.19 -8.99 9.80
C ALA A 94 12.86 -9.57 8.54
N TYR A 95 12.13 -9.62 7.41
CA TYR A 95 12.63 -10.15 6.15
C TYR A 95 13.71 -9.28 5.52
N HIS A 96 13.57 -7.97 5.59
CA HIS A 96 14.52 -7.02 4.99
C HIS A 96 15.66 -6.60 5.93
N GLY A 97 15.73 -7.13 7.14
CA GLY A 97 16.76 -6.79 8.12
C GLY A 97 16.80 -5.30 8.45
N SER A 98 15.64 -4.67 8.55
CA SER A 98 15.51 -3.23 8.73
C SER A 98 16.20 -2.76 10.01
N PRO A 99 17.10 -1.75 9.95
CA PRO A 99 17.70 -1.15 11.14
C PRO A 99 16.68 -0.49 12.07
N ARG A 100 15.45 -0.25 11.58
CA ARG A 100 14.33 0.32 12.34
C ARG A 100 13.48 -0.72 13.08
N TYR A 101 13.92 -1.97 13.13
CA TYR A 101 13.18 -3.05 13.80
C TYR A 101 12.94 -2.75 15.29
N ALA A 102 13.91 -2.14 15.96
CA ALA A 102 13.80 -1.78 17.38
C ALA A 102 12.66 -0.76 17.68
N ASP A 103 12.29 0.08 16.68
CA ASP A 103 11.24 1.07 16.79
C ASP A 103 9.89 0.60 16.22
N LEU A 104 9.83 -0.62 15.71
CA LEU A 104 8.68 -1.09 14.92
C LEU A 104 7.38 -1.08 15.73
N GLU A 105 7.44 -1.56 16.98
CA GLU A 105 6.28 -1.62 17.86
C GLU A 105 5.74 -0.23 18.16
N ARG A 106 6.60 0.71 18.52
CA ARG A 106 6.22 2.11 18.75
C ARG A 106 5.58 2.72 17.51
N ARG A 107 6.19 2.52 16.33
CA ARG A 107 5.64 3.03 15.06
C ARG A 107 4.29 2.42 14.72
N ALA A 108 4.12 1.12 14.94
CA ALA A 108 2.84 0.44 14.75
C ALA A 108 1.77 0.98 15.71
N ALA A 109 2.13 1.17 16.98
CA ALA A 109 1.25 1.74 18.00
C ALA A 109 0.83 3.18 17.65
N ASP A 110 1.78 4.02 17.20
CA ASP A 110 1.51 5.40 16.77
C ASP A 110 0.54 5.44 15.58
N ILE A 111 0.68 4.54 14.61
CA ILE A 111 -0.23 4.46 13.47
C ILE A 111 -1.62 3.99 13.92
N LEU A 112 -1.69 2.91 14.70
CA LEU A 112 -2.95 2.34 15.16
C LEU A 112 -3.73 3.27 16.08
N ALA A 113 -3.03 4.11 16.86
CA ALA A 113 -3.65 5.12 17.72
C ALA A 113 -4.49 6.13 16.93
N GLU A 114 -4.10 6.48 15.70
CA GLU A 114 -4.88 7.36 14.82
C GLU A 114 -6.24 6.76 14.44
N PHE A 115 -6.37 5.45 14.54
CA PHE A 115 -7.61 4.70 14.27
C PHE A 115 -8.32 4.23 15.53
N ASN A 116 -8.02 4.87 16.69
CA ASN A 116 -8.58 4.57 18.02
C ASN A 116 -8.21 3.18 18.56
N VAL A 117 -7.06 2.65 18.16
CA VAL A 117 -6.50 1.39 18.65
C VAL A 117 -5.22 1.70 19.41
N ALA A 118 -5.32 1.95 20.71
CA ALA A 118 -4.21 2.30 21.60
C ALA A 118 -4.29 1.56 22.93
N GLY A 119 -3.18 1.48 23.66
CA GLY A 119 -3.09 0.84 24.98
C GLY A 119 -3.56 -0.62 24.94
N ALA A 120 -4.44 -1.00 25.84
CA ALA A 120 -4.96 -2.38 25.93
C ALA A 120 -5.61 -2.89 24.64
N LYS A 121 -6.20 -1.99 23.80
CA LYS A 121 -6.73 -2.38 22.48
C LYS A 121 -5.63 -2.76 21.50
N PHE A 122 -4.50 -2.07 21.54
CA PHE A 122 -3.33 -2.40 20.75
C PHE A 122 -2.80 -3.79 21.11
N GLU A 123 -2.61 -4.05 22.41
CA GLU A 123 -2.11 -5.34 22.90
C GLU A 123 -3.08 -6.48 22.54
N ALA A 124 -4.39 -6.26 22.73
CA ALA A 124 -5.42 -7.22 22.35
C ALA A 124 -5.39 -7.53 20.85
N LEU A 125 -5.39 -6.49 19.99
CA LEU A 125 -5.33 -6.66 18.54
C LEU A 125 -4.06 -7.41 18.13
N CYS A 126 -2.91 -7.03 18.63
CA CYS A 126 -1.62 -7.64 18.28
C CYS A 126 -1.51 -9.12 18.67
N SER A 127 -2.24 -9.56 19.70
CA SER A 127 -2.26 -10.96 20.15
C SER A 127 -3.22 -11.86 19.38
N MET A 128 -4.16 -11.28 18.62
CA MET A 128 -5.16 -12.04 17.85
C MET A 128 -4.56 -12.73 16.63
N LEU A 129 -5.23 -13.80 16.18
CA LEU A 129 -5.05 -14.36 14.85
C LEU A 129 -5.96 -13.62 13.84
N PRO A 130 -5.57 -13.54 12.56
CA PRO A 130 -6.34 -12.85 11.54
C PRO A 130 -7.81 -13.29 11.43
N ASP A 131 -8.11 -14.54 11.72
CA ASP A 131 -9.48 -15.09 11.63
C ASP A 131 -10.44 -14.47 12.67
N HIS A 132 -9.93 -13.88 13.73
CA HIS A 132 -10.73 -13.19 14.75
C HIS A 132 -10.98 -11.70 14.40
N LEU A 133 -10.38 -11.19 13.33
CA LEU A 133 -10.53 -9.81 12.90
C LEU A 133 -11.72 -9.64 11.96
N ASP A 134 -12.42 -8.52 12.09
CA ASP A 134 -13.38 -8.11 11.07
C ASP A 134 -12.70 -7.64 9.78
N ARG A 135 -13.49 -7.34 8.73
CA ARG A 135 -12.94 -6.92 7.43
C ARG A 135 -12.17 -5.61 7.50
N PHE A 136 -12.65 -4.66 8.28
CA PHE A 136 -11.95 -3.39 8.45
C PHE A 136 -10.64 -3.58 9.23
N GLU A 137 -10.66 -4.34 10.29
CA GLU A 137 -9.47 -4.62 11.11
C GLU A 137 -8.38 -5.34 10.31
N ARG A 138 -8.74 -6.31 9.46
CA ARG A 138 -7.78 -6.96 8.55
C ARG A 138 -7.11 -5.96 7.61
N ARG A 139 -7.90 -5.05 7.01
CA ARG A 139 -7.37 -4.00 6.11
C ARG A 139 -6.56 -2.97 6.87
N LEU A 140 -6.97 -2.60 8.08
CA LEU A 140 -6.19 -1.72 8.94
C LEU A 140 -4.83 -2.34 9.27
N CYS A 141 -4.77 -3.61 9.62
CA CYS A 141 -3.51 -4.31 9.86
C CYS A 141 -2.64 -4.38 8.59
N ALA A 142 -3.23 -4.67 7.44
CA ALA A 142 -2.52 -4.64 6.16
C ALA A 142 -1.98 -3.25 5.84
N PHE A 143 -2.77 -2.20 6.07
CA PHE A 143 -2.36 -0.81 5.91
C PHE A 143 -1.20 -0.45 6.85
N VAL A 144 -1.28 -0.80 8.12
CA VAL A 144 -0.20 -0.56 9.08
C VAL A 144 1.07 -1.28 8.65
N ARG A 145 0.97 -2.57 8.27
CA ARG A 145 2.10 -3.34 7.73
C ARG A 145 2.75 -2.67 6.53
N ALA A 146 1.93 -2.20 5.59
CA ALA A 146 2.40 -1.48 4.42
C ALA A 146 3.09 -0.15 4.81
N LEU A 147 2.48 0.62 5.70
CA LEU A 147 2.99 1.93 6.11
C LEU A 147 4.30 1.86 6.90
N LEU A 148 4.52 0.77 7.64
CA LEU A 148 5.77 0.52 8.35
C LEU A 148 6.98 0.40 7.41
N THR A 149 6.76 0.09 6.13
CA THR A 149 7.82 0.03 5.11
C THR A 149 8.10 1.37 4.44
N GLU A 150 7.27 2.41 4.69
CA GLU A 150 7.38 3.73 4.06
C GLU A 150 7.45 3.64 2.52
N PRO A 151 6.44 3.04 1.87
CA PRO A 151 6.48 2.79 0.43
C PRO A 151 6.36 4.09 -0.37
N ARG A 152 6.97 4.14 -1.55
CA ARG A 152 6.79 5.25 -2.49
C ARG A 152 5.44 5.20 -3.22
N LEU A 153 4.92 3.99 -3.40
CA LEU A 153 3.61 3.72 -3.98
C LEU A 153 2.80 2.84 -3.04
N LEU A 154 1.63 3.31 -2.64
CA LEU A 154 0.68 2.53 -1.87
C LEU A 154 -0.51 2.15 -2.76
N VAL A 155 -0.68 0.85 -2.96
CA VAL A 155 -1.77 0.30 -3.77
C VAL A 155 -2.88 -0.20 -2.85
N TYR A 156 -4.07 0.32 -3.02
CA TYR A 156 -5.28 -0.14 -2.35
C TYR A 156 -6.08 -1.01 -3.33
N ASP A 157 -6.09 -2.32 -3.11
CA ASP A 157 -6.87 -3.25 -3.92
C ASP A 157 -8.23 -3.47 -3.28
N SER A 158 -9.28 -2.96 -3.93
CA SER A 158 -10.67 -3.13 -3.50
C SER A 158 -10.90 -2.76 -2.02
N LEU A 159 -10.25 -1.67 -1.57
CA LEU A 159 -10.20 -1.27 -0.16
C LEU A 159 -11.58 -1.13 0.48
N PHE A 160 -12.59 -0.69 -0.26
CA PHE A 160 -13.91 -0.37 0.28
C PHE A 160 -14.92 -1.50 0.13
N ASP A 161 -14.59 -2.59 -0.58
CA ASP A 161 -15.50 -3.68 -0.88
C ASP A 161 -16.00 -4.38 0.39
N GLY A 162 -17.32 -4.41 0.55
CA GLY A 162 -17.98 -5.05 1.68
C GLY A 162 -17.76 -4.38 3.04
N LEU A 163 -17.25 -3.15 3.08
CA LEU A 163 -17.27 -2.30 4.26
C LEU A 163 -18.62 -1.61 4.41
N ASN A 164 -19.07 -1.44 5.64
CA ASN A 164 -20.22 -0.59 5.92
C ASN A 164 -19.83 0.90 5.88
N ARG A 165 -20.82 1.81 5.98
CA ARG A 165 -20.60 3.25 5.87
C ARG A 165 -19.60 3.81 6.88
N GLU A 166 -19.64 3.33 8.13
CA GLU A 166 -18.71 3.76 9.19
C GLU A 166 -17.29 3.28 8.90
N GLN A 167 -17.15 1.99 8.54
CA GLN A 167 -15.87 1.39 8.18
C GLN A 167 -15.25 2.07 6.94
N THR A 168 -16.07 2.40 5.93
CA THR A 168 -15.64 3.14 4.74
C THR A 168 -15.12 4.52 5.12
N ALA A 169 -15.83 5.27 5.97
CA ALA A 169 -15.37 6.57 6.45
C ALA A 169 -14.03 6.49 7.19
N ARG A 170 -13.82 5.44 7.98
CA ARG A 170 -12.54 5.18 8.65
C ARG A 170 -11.43 4.78 7.68
N ALA A 171 -11.74 3.98 6.66
CA ALA A 171 -10.77 3.56 5.64
C ALA A 171 -10.32 4.72 4.74
N LEU A 172 -11.17 5.72 4.49
CA LEU A 172 -10.79 6.95 3.79
C LEU A 172 -9.67 7.73 4.50
N ALA A 173 -9.53 7.57 5.82
CA ALA A 173 -8.46 8.20 6.58
C ALA A 173 -7.08 7.54 6.35
N PHE A 174 -7.00 6.37 5.70
CA PHE A 174 -5.74 5.67 5.45
C PHE A 174 -4.80 6.52 4.60
N ASP A 175 -5.30 7.11 3.52
CA ASP A 175 -4.47 7.92 2.64
C ASP A 175 -3.94 9.19 3.34
N ALA A 176 -4.75 9.84 4.15
CA ALA A 176 -4.31 10.97 4.96
C ALA A 176 -3.21 10.58 5.96
N ALA A 177 -3.31 9.40 6.59
CA ALA A 177 -2.29 8.87 7.48
C ALA A 177 -0.99 8.50 6.74
N TYR A 178 -1.11 7.96 5.54
CA TYR A 178 0.03 7.69 4.66
C TYR A 178 0.78 8.97 4.28
N ARG A 179 0.06 10.00 3.82
CA ARG A 179 0.65 11.29 3.39
C ARG A 179 1.32 12.05 4.51
N ARG A 180 0.84 11.92 5.75
CA ARG A 180 1.53 12.54 6.90
C ARG A 180 2.93 11.96 7.12
N ARG A 181 3.15 10.69 6.74
CA ARG A 181 4.42 9.97 6.94
C ARG A 181 5.29 9.96 5.68
N VAL A 182 4.67 9.93 4.54
CA VAL A 182 5.30 9.93 3.22
C VAL A 182 4.65 11.03 2.38
N PRO A 183 4.99 12.31 2.59
CA PRO A 183 4.29 13.46 1.98
C PRO A 183 4.26 13.42 0.45
N GLN A 184 5.31 12.87 -0.16
CA GLN A 184 5.42 12.70 -1.60
C GLN A 184 4.96 11.33 -2.10
N GLY A 185 4.47 10.48 -1.21
CA GLY A 185 3.98 9.15 -1.56
C GLY A 185 2.81 9.21 -2.55
N THR A 186 2.80 8.29 -3.49
CA THR A 186 1.74 8.15 -4.49
C THR A 186 0.78 7.06 -4.07
N SER A 187 -0.52 7.29 -4.23
CA SER A 187 -1.57 6.30 -3.95
C SER A 187 -2.27 5.86 -5.22
N LEU A 188 -2.51 4.56 -5.34
CA LEU A 188 -3.28 3.95 -6.42
C LEU A 188 -4.44 3.14 -5.83
N TYR A 189 -5.67 3.55 -6.12
CA TYR A 189 -6.88 2.81 -5.78
C TYR A 189 -7.31 1.97 -6.98
N LEU A 190 -7.41 0.66 -6.77
CA LEU A 190 -7.96 -0.29 -7.73
C LEU A 190 -9.34 -0.74 -7.26
N SER A 191 -10.31 -0.79 -8.15
CA SER A 191 -11.64 -1.33 -7.89
C SER A 191 -12.20 -2.04 -9.11
N ALA A 192 -13.08 -2.99 -8.90
CA ALA A 192 -13.82 -3.65 -9.97
C ALA A 192 -14.98 -2.80 -10.50
N ASP A 193 -15.48 -1.83 -9.70
CA ASP A 193 -16.64 -1.03 -10.03
C ASP A 193 -16.46 0.42 -9.52
N MET A 194 -16.88 1.39 -10.36
CA MET A 194 -16.91 2.82 -9.99
C MET A 194 -17.84 3.10 -8.80
N GLN A 195 -18.95 2.36 -8.67
CA GLN A 195 -19.94 2.60 -7.61
C GLN A 195 -19.41 2.21 -6.23
N SER A 196 -18.44 1.33 -6.17
CA SER A 196 -17.80 0.90 -4.93
C SER A 196 -16.70 1.85 -4.44
N LEU A 197 -16.31 2.83 -5.27
CA LEU A 197 -15.28 3.80 -4.94
C LEU A 197 -15.91 5.09 -4.39
N PRO A 198 -15.66 5.44 -3.13
CA PRO A 198 -15.97 6.77 -2.63
C PRO A 198 -15.06 7.81 -3.28
N ASP A 199 -15.41 9.09 -3.12
CA ASP A 199 -14.49 10.16 -3.53
C ASP A 199 -13.20 10.11 -2.69
N VAL A 200 -12.14 9.66 -3.33
CA VAL A 200 -10.79 9.57 -2.72
C VAL A 200 -9.92 10.78 -3.06
N GLY A 201 -10.48 11.81 -3.71
CA GLY A 201 -9.74 12.97 -4.16
C GLY A 201 -8.75 12.65 -5.30
N ALA A 202 -9.05 11.64 -6.11
CA ALA A 202 -8.17 11.25 -7.22
C ALA A 202 -8.12 12.36 -8.27
N GLY A 203 -6.89 12.75 -8.66
CA GLY A 203 -6.66 13.71 -9.75
C GLY A 203 -6.95 13.09 -11.13
N GLN A 204 -6.95 11.77 -11.24
CA GLN A 204 -7.18 11.04 -12.48
C GLN A 204 -7.86 9.70 -12.21
N THR A 205 -8.92 9.40 -12.97
CA THR A 205 -9.58 8.10 -13.01
C THR A 205 -9.28 7.43 -14.35
N LEU A 206 -8.85 6.18 -14.28
CA LEU A 206 -8.52 5.34 -15.42
C LEU A 206 -9.49 4.16 -15.52
N HIS A 207 -9.81 3.74 -16.72
CA HIS A 207 -10.63 2.55 -17.00
C HIS A 207 -9.76 1.53 -17.75
N LEU A 208 -9.57 0.36 -17.13
CA LEU A 208 -8.72 -0.73 -17.64
C LEU A 208 -9.54 -2.00 -17.87
#